data_34edb027e0e2b45d3985ddabf62dfedd
#
_entry.id   34edb027e0e2b45d3985ddabf62dfedd
#
_cell.length_a   1.000
_cell.length_b   1.000
_cell.length_c   1.000
_cell.angle_alpha   90.00
_cell.angle_beta   90.00
_cell.angle_gamma   90.00
#
_symmetry.space_group_name_H-M   'P 1'
#
loop_
_entity.id
_entity.type
_entity.pdbx_description
1 polymer ?
#
loop_
_entity_poly.entity_id
_entity_poly.type
_entity_poly.pdbx_seq_one_letter_code
_entity_poly.pdbx_strand_id
1 'polypeptide(L)'
;THEVKAEELFFSVTDDRGVITEANKVFVDLSRYELGDLIGAPHNVIRHPNMPGGAFHAMWNALKSGLPFGCYVQNLAQDGSRYDVYATVTPLPNGGYLSVRSRPMCVDVRDVVFEIYESTIEHEAHVKEEKANRREVAASGSDHLLELIKEAGFSSYAEFQNAILPM
;
A
#
# COMPACT_ATOMS: atom_id res chain seq x y z
N THR A 1 -6.53 -0.43 -16.88
CA THR A 1 -7.15 -0.32 -15.54
C THR A 1 -8.42 -1.12 -15.52
N HIS A 2 -8.63 -1.90 -14.48
CA HIS A 2 -9.94 -2.50 -14.23
C HIS A 2 -10.47 -2.02 -12.87
N GLU A 3 -11.79 -1.92 -12.77
CA GLU A 3 -12.45 -1.38 -11.59
C GLU A 3 -12.78 -2.51 -10.61
N VAL A 4 -12.48 -2.27 -9.31
CA VAL A 4 -12.94 -3.13 -8.21
C VAL A 4 -14.39 -2.80 -7.90
N LYS A 5 -15.27 -3.79 -7.88
CA LYS A 5 -16.69 -3.57 -7.61
C LYS A 5 -16.95 -3.29 -6.14
N ALA A 6 -18.07 -2.65 -5.83
CA ALA A 6 -18.40 -2.25 -4.45
C ALA A 6 -18.54 -3.43 -3.49
N GLU A 7 -19.06 -4.56 -3.99
CA GLU A 7 -19.24 -5.81 -3.23
C GLU A 7 -17.97 -6.67 -3.14
N GLU A 8 -16.91 -6.31 -3.86
CA GLU A 8 -15.67 -7.07 -3.86
C GLU A 8 -14.80 -6.67 -2.66
N LEU A 9 -14.85 -7.48 -1.63
CA LEU A 9 -13.94 -7.44 -0.51
C LEU A 9 -12.93 -8.57 -0.67
N PHE A 10 -11.65 -8.24 -0.71
CA PHE A 10 -10.63 -9.25 -0.82
C PHE A 10 -9.55 -9.12 0.24
N PHE A 11 -9.00 -10.25 0.62
CA PHE A 11 -7.97 -10.31 1.65
C PHE A 11 -6.83 -11.25 1.27
N SER A 12 -5.72 -10.99 1.91
CA SER A 12 -4.57 -11.88 1.96
C SER A 12 -3.99 -11.92 3.37
N VAL A 13 -3.42 -13.05 3.73
CA VAL A 13 -2.59 -13.21 4.94
C VAL A 13 -1.16 -13.40 4.49
N THR A 14 -0.23 -12.80 5.23
CA THR A 14 1.19 -12.99 5.02
C THR A 14 1.87 -13.46 6.31
N ASP A 15 3.04 -14.04 6.18
CA ASP A 15 3.95 -14.23 7.31
C ASP A 15 4.56 -12.89 7.77
N ASP A 16 5.43 -12.93 8.77
CA ASP A 16 6.14 -11.78 9.34
C ASP A 16 7.12 -11.10 8.36
N ARG A 17 7.48 -11.77 7.27
CA ARG A 17 8.34 -11.25 6.19
C ARG A 17 7.55 -10.68 5.01
N GLY A 18 6.21 -10.77 5.06
CA GLY A 18 5.33 -10.32 3.99
C GLY A 18 5.19 -11.31 2.83
N VAL A 19 5.47 -12.60 3.07
CA VAL A 19 5.21 -13.69 2.11
C VAL A 19 3.76 -14.12 2.24
N ILE A 20 3.04 -14.21 1.13
CA ILE A 20 1.60 -14.56 1.08
C ILE A 20 1.43 -16.03 1.50
N THR A 21 0.61 -16.26 2.53
CA THR A 21 0.24 -17.58 3.02
C THR A 21 -1.21 -17.95 2.70
N GLU A 22 -2.08 -16.94 2.60
CA GLU A 22 -3.49 -17.13 2.25
C GLU A 22 -3.97 -15.99 1.34
N ALA A 23 -4.91 -16.32 0.45
CA ALA A 23 -5.57 -15.38 -0.44
C ALA A 23 -6.99 -15.88 -0.74
N ASN A 24 -7.98 -14.98 -0.74
CA ASN A 24 -9.31 -15.38 -1.16
C ASN A 24 -9.48 -15.33 -2.69
N LYS A 25 -10.56 -15.94 -3.18
CA LYS A 25 -10.85 -16.03 -4.62
C LYS A 25 -10.90 -14.64 -5.28
N VAL A 26 -11.45 -13.63 -4.62
CA VAL A 26 -11.56 -12.28 -5.18
C VAL A 26 -10.16 -11.68 -5.42
N PHE A 27 -9.20 -11.94 -4.53
CA PHE A 27 -7.81 -11.51 -4.73
C PHE A 27 -7.18 -12.20 -5.94
N VAL A 28 -7.39 -13.50 -6.11
CA VAL A 28 -6.93 -14.27 -7.29
C VAL A 28 -7.53 -13.67 -8.57
N ASP A 29 -8.83 -13.46 -8.60
CA ASP A 29 -9.55 -12.96 -9.77
C ASP A 29 -9.08 -11.54 -10.17
N LEU A 30 -8.90 -10.63 -9.19
CA LEU A 30 -8.47 -9.26 -9.43
C LEU A 30 -6.99 -9.15 -9.82
N SER A 31 -6.14 -9.94 -9.18
CA SER A 31 -4.70 -9.92 -9.46
C SER A 31 -4.32 -10.65 -10.75
N ARG A 32 -5.22 -11.46 -11.31
CA ARG A 32 -4.99 -12.28 -12.50
C ARG A 32 -3.86 -13.31 -12.36
N TYR A 33 -3.36 -13.52 -11.14
CA TYR A 33 -2.42 -14.59 -10.83
C TYR A 33 -3.17 -15.87 -10.50
N GLU A 34 -2.56 -17.01 -10.80
CA GLU A 34 -3.03 -18.27 -10.24
C GLU A 34 -2.74 -18.33 -8.73
N LEU A 35 -3.60 -19.00 -7.98
CA LEU A 35 -3.40 -19.13 -6.52
C LEU A 35 -2.03 -19.72 -6.16
N GLY A 36 -1.55 -20.68 -6.94
CA GLY A 36 -0.25 -21.33 -6.75
C GLY A 36 0.94 -20.38 -6.93
N ASP A 37 0.78 -19.33 -7.75
CA ASP A 37 1.83 -18.33 -7.97
C ASP A 37 1.82 -17.25 -6.87
N LEU A 38 0.67 -17.04 -6.23
CA LEU A 38 0.54 -16.07 -5.12
C LEU A 38 1.04 -16.64 -3.80
N ILE A 39 0.68 -17.88 -3.48
CA ILE A 39 1.10 -18.50 -2.22
C ILE A 39 2.61 -18.77 -2.24
N GLY A 40 3.29 -18.22 -1.24
CA GLY A 40 4.77 -18.27 -1.15
C GLY A 40 5.48 -17.12 -1.88
N ALA A 41 4.75 -16.30 -2.65
CA ALA A 41 5.31 -15.08 -3.24
C ALA A 41 5.34 -13.93 -2.22
N PRO A 42 6.34 -13.02 -2.30
CA PRO A 42 6.29 -11.79 -1.52
C PRO A 42 5.13 -10.91 -2.00
N HIS A 43 4.43 -10.26 -1.08
CA HIS A 43 3.22 -9.50 -1.38
C HIS A 43 3.43 -8.35 -2.39
N ASN A 44 4.66 -7.89 -2.55
CA ASN A 44 5.02 -6.89 -3.55
C ASN A 44 4.95 -7.39 -5.02
N VAL A 45 4.59 -8.65 -5.24
CA VAL A 45 4.33 -9.20 -6.59
C VAL A 45 3.25 -8.42 -7.33
N ILE A 46 2.27 -7.85 -6.60
CA ILE A 46 1.20 -7.01 -7.15
C ILE A 46 1.47 -5.50 -7.04
N ARG A 47 2.67 -5.07 -6.66
CA ARG A 47 2.97 -3.65 -6.46
C ARG A 47 3.06 -2.92 -7.79
N HIS A 48 2.26 -1.87 -7.96
CA HIS A 48 2.40 -0.96 -9.09
C HIS A 48 3.66 -0.08 -8.94
N PRO A 49 4.39 0.22 -10.03
CA PRO A 49 5.57 1.10 -9.99
C PRO A 49 5.31 2.50 -9.41
N ASN A 50 4.09 3.03 -9.57
CA ASN A 50 3.68 4.34 -9.04
C ASN A 50 3.40 4.33 -7.53
N MET A 51 3.76 3.28 -6.81
CA MET A 51 3.68 3.26 -5.36
C MET A 51 5.04 3.61 -4.76
N PRO A 52 5.17 4.72 -4.00
CA PRO A 52 6.44 5.14 -3.41
C PRO A 52 6.96 4.15 -2.38
N GLY A 53 8.27 4.04 -2.27
CA GLY A 53 8.94 3.26 -1.23
C GLY A 53 8.62 3.77 0.17
N GLY A 54 8.48 5.10 0.31
CA GLY A 54 8.15 5.79 1.56
C GLY A 54 6.82 5.36 2.16
N ALA A 55 5.77 5.15 1.34
CA ALA A 55 4.49 4.67 1.84
C ALA A 55 4.62 3.26 2.46
N PHE A 56 5.37 2.36 1.84
CA PHE A 56 5.64 1.04 2.41
C PHE A 56 6.57 1.09 3.61
N HIS A 57 7.53 2.01 3.63
CA HIS A 57 8.39 2.23 4.81
C HIS A 57 7.56 2.69 6.01
N ALA A 58 6.65 3.65 5.82
CA ALA A 58 5.70 4.10 6.85
C ALA A 58 4.80 2.95 7.33
N MET A 59 4.25 2.17 6.40
CA MET A 59 3.44 0.99 6.71
C MET A 59 4.21 -0.01 7.59
N TRP A 60 5.43 -0.39 7.20
CA TRP A 60 6.22 -1.35 7.96
C TRP A 60 6.60 -0.84 9.36
N ASN A 61 6.84 0.46 9.52
CA ASN A 61 7.11 1.05 10.82
C ASN A 61 5.88 0.99 11.74
N ALA A 62 4.68 1.27 11.22
CA ALA A 62 3.43 1.14 11.97
C ALA A 62 3.18 -0.32 12.38
N LEU A 63 3.27 -1.26 11.42
CA LEU A 63 3.02 -2.68 11.65
C LEU A 63 3.98 -3.29 12.69
N LYS A 64 5.26 -2.96 12.63
CA LYS A 64 6.27 -3.38 13.61
C LYS A 64 6.03 -2.79 15.00
N SER A 65 5.34 -1.67 15.08
CA SER A 65 4.90 -1.06 16.35
C SER A 65 3.57 -1.64 16.85
N GLY A 66 3.02 -2.64 16.16
CA GLY A 66 1.75 -3.26 16.52
C GLY A 66 0.51 -2.47 16.10
N LEU A 67 0.66 -1.45 15.26
CA LEU A 67 -0.42 -0.59 14.82
C LEU A 67 -0.92 -1.00 13.42
N PRO A 68 -2.24 -0.97 13.16
CA PRO A 68 -2.76 -1.13 11.82
C PRO A 68 -2.39 0.06 10.93
N PHE A 69 -2.37 -0.18 9.62
CA PHE A 69 -2.06 0.83 8.63
C PHE A 69 -3.06 0.80 7.48
N GLY A 70 -3.66 1.94 7.16
CA GLY A 70 -4.62 2.10 6.08
C GLY A 70 -4.09 3.07 5.02
N CYS A 71 -4.24 2.73 3.74
CA CYS A 71 -3.82 3.58 2.63
C CYS A 71 -4.54 3.24 1.33
N TYR A 72 -4.59 4.21 0.42
CA TYR A 72 -4.90 3.92 -0.97
C TYR A 72 -3.70 3.27 -1.65
N VAL A 73 -3.96 2.26 -2.47
CA VAL A 73 -2.91 1.48 -3.13
C VAL A 73 -3.25 1.30 -4.61
N GLN A 74 -2.27 1.54 -5.45
CA GLN A 74 -2.29 1.09 -6.85
C GLN A 74 -1.66 -0.28 -6.91
N ASN A 75 -2.38 -1.25 -7.44
CA ASN A 75 -1.90 -2.59 -7.71
C ASN A 75 -1.74 -2.84 -9.20
N LEU A 76 -0.85 -3.76 -9.53
CA LEU A 76 -0.60 -4.24 -10.88
C LEU A 76 -0.97 -5.72 -10.96
N ALA A 77 -1.91 -6.06 -11.82
CA ALA A 77 -2.26 -7.44 -12.10
C ALA A 77 -1.23 -8.10 -13.05
N GLN A 78 -1.25 -9.42 -13.12
CA GLN A 78 -0.33 -10.19 -13.96
C GLN A 78 -0.43 -9.84 -15.46
N ASP A 79 -1.64 -9.47 -15.92
CA ASP A 79 -1.88 -9.04 -17.32
C ASP A 79 -1.45 -7.59 -17.60
N GLY A 80 -0.83 -6.90 -16.64
CA GLY A 80 -0.38 -5.52 -16.74
C GLY A 80 -1.49 -4.49 -16.48
N SER A 81 -2.70 -4.90 -16.16
CA SER A 81 -3.78 -3.97 -15.80
C SER A 81 -3.60 -3.43 -14.37
N ARG A 82 -3.90 -2.14 -14.18
CA ARG A 82 -3.89 -1.47 -12.87
C ARG A 82 -5.28 -1.59 -12.23
N TYR A 83 -5.30 -1.75 -10.93
CA TYR A 83 -6.51 -1.61 -10.11
C TYR A 83 -6.20 -0.91 -8.79
N ASP A 84 -7.08 0.00 -8.41
CA ASP A 84 -6.92 0.85 -7.25
C ASP A 84 -7.80 0.35 -6.11
N VAL A 85 -7.27 0.35 -4.90
CA VAL A 85 -7.95 -0.13 -3.69
C VAL A 85 -7.67 0.79 -2.50
N TYR A 86 -8.55 0.75 -1.51
CA TYR A 86 -8.20 1.11 -0.14
C TYR A 86 -7.81 -0.16 0.61
N ALA A 87 -6.63 -0.17 1.21
CA ALA A 87 -6.10 -1.33 1.93
C ALA A 87 -5.94 -1.00 3.42
N THR A 88 -6.39 -1.91 4.27
CA THR A 88 -6.06 -1.92 5.71
C THR A 88 -5.22 -3.13 6.02
N VAL A 89 -4.05 -2.93 6.58
CA VAL A 89 -3.14 -4.00 7.01
C VAL A 89 -3.07 -4.02 8.53
N THR A 90 -3.31 -5.19 9.12
CA THR A 90 -3.38 -5.37 10.57
C THR A 90 -2.40 -6.46 11.01
N PRO A 91 -1.57 -6.20 12.04
CA PRO A 91 -0.71 -7.23 12.62
C PRO A 91 -1.55 -8.34 13.26
N LEU A 92 -1.15 -9.58 13.11
CA LEU A 92 -1.79 -10.75 13.72
C LEU A 92 -1.04 -11.19 14.98
N PRO A 93 -1.74 -11.72 16.01
CA PRO A 93 -1.13 -12.16 17.27
C PRO A 93 -0.08 -13.28 17.11
N ASN A 94 -0.18 -14.08 16.06
CA ASN A 94 0.73 -15.18 15.75
C ASN A 94 1.95 -14.75 14.92
N GLY A 95 2.14 -13.48 14.71
CA GLY A 95 3.10 -12.92 13.77
C GLY A 95 2.58 -12.90 12.34
N GLY A 96 2.85 -12.08 11.50
CA GLY A 96 2.27 -11.93 10.17
C GLY A 96 1.18 -10.87 10.13
N TYR A 97 0.51 -10.75 8.98
CA TYR A 97 -0.34 -9.60 8.70
C TYR A 97 -1.57 -10.02 7.88
N LEU A 98 -2.73 -9.51 8.29
CA LEU A 98 -3.96 -9.56 7.50
C LEU A 98 -4.09 -8.26 6.72
N SER A 99 -4.24 -8.35 5.41
CA SER A 99 -4.58 -7.21 4.58
C SER A 99 -5.97 -7.37 3.98
N VAL A 100 -6.86 -6.43 4.30
CA VAL A 100 -8.21 -6.35 3.74
C VAL A 100 -8.26 -5.18 2.78
N ARG A 101 -8.90 -5.36 1.61
CA ARG A 101 -8.97 -4.36 0.56
C ARG A 101 -10.37 -4.23 0.02
N SER A 102 -10.75 -3.01 -0.27
CA SER A 102 -12.01 -2.66 -0.90
C SER A 102 -11.80 -1.66 -2.03
N ARG A 103 -12.84 -1.43 -2.83
CA ARG A 103 -12.87 -0.33 -3.78
C ARG A 103 -12.61 1.01 -3.07
N PRO A 104 -11.89 1.96 -3.67
CA PRO A 104 -11.84 3.34 -3.20
C PRO A 104 -13.26 3.94 -3.19
N MET A 105 -13.77 4.32 -2.03
CA MET A 105 -15.14 4.87 -1.91
C MET A 105 -15.18 6.36 -2.28
N CYS A 106 -14.10 7.09 -2.02
CA CYS A 106 -13.97 8.50 -2.37
C CYS A 106 -12.85 8.68 -3.41
N VAL A 107 -13.25 8.89 -4.65
CA VAL A 107 -12.33 9.04 -5.79
C VAL A 107 -11.50 10.31 -5.66
N ASP A 108 -12.10 11.42 -5.24
CA ASP A 108 -11.39 12.69 -5.09
C ASP A 108 -10.29 12.61 -4.03
N VAL A 109 -10.57 11.94 -2.90
CA VAL A 109 -9.56 11.71 -1.84
C VAL A 109 -8.45 10.78 -2.33
N ARG A 110 -8.81 9.72 -3.05
CA ARG A 110 -7.82 8.82 -3.68
C ARG A 110 -6.90 9.60 -4.61
N ASP A 111 -7.43 10.48 -5.44
CA ASP A 111 -6.66 11.22 -6.43
C ASP A 111 -5.68 12.20 -5.74
N VAL A 112 -6.11 12.89 -4.69
CA VAL A 112 -5.22 13.72 -3.86
C VAL A 112 -4.10 12.88 -3.22
N VAL A 113 -4.41 11.70 -2.71
CA VAL A 113 -3.37 10.80 -2.14
C VAL A 113 -2.38 10.36 -3.21
N PHE A 114 -2.84 10.10 -4.42
CA PHE A 114 -1.95 9.72 -5.53
C PHE A 114 -1.06 10.88 -6.00
N GLU A 115 -1.53 12.13 -5.96
CA GLU A 115 -0.68 13.31 -6.20
C GLU A 115 0.44 13.41 -5.13
N ILE A 116 0.13 13.16 -3.87
CA ILE A 116 1.12 13.07 -2.78
C ILE A 116 2.15 11.95 -3.06
N TYR A 117 1.70 10.80 -3.57
CA TYR A 117 2.59 9.71 -3.94
C TYR A 117 3.49 10.05 -5.12
N GLU A 118 2.99 10.74 -6.13
CA GLU A 118 3.80 11.21 -7.27
C GLU A 118 4.93 12.13 -6.81
N SER A 119 4.61 13.13 -5.97
CA SER A 119 5.63 14.00 -5.37
C SER A 119 6.66 13.21 -4.55
N THR A 120 6.21 12.20 -3.80
CA THR A 120 7.11 11.34 -3.01
C THR A 120 8.03 10.52 -3.92
N ILE A 121 7.55 10.01 -5.04
CA ILE A 121 8.36 9.27 -6.03
C ILE A 121 9.43 10.18 -6.66
N GLU A 122 9.06 11.42 -7.00
CA GLU A 122 10.00 12.41 -7.53
C GLU A 122 11.12 12.70 -6.52
N HIS A 123 10.77 12.89 -5.25
CA HIS A 123 11.74 13.04 -4.16
C HIS A 123 12.66 11.80 -4.05
N GLU A 124 12.10 10.59 -4.05
CA GLU A 124 12.86 9.35 -4.00
C GLU A 124 13.83 9.21 -5.19
N ALA A 125 13.44 9.67 -6.37
CA ALA A 125 14.31 9.65 -7.55
C ALA A 125 15.53 10.55 -7.37
N HIS A 126 15.37 11.77 -6.83
CA HIS A 126 16.48 12.67 -6.52
C HIS A 126 17.43 12.07 -5.48
N VAL A 127 16.90 11.54 -4.38
CA VAL A 127 17.72 10.90 -3.32
C VAL A 127 18.50 9.70 -3.87
N LYS A 128 17.92 8.94 -4.79
CA LYS A 128 18.58 7.81 -5.44
C LYS A 128 19.77 8.25 -6.32
N GLU A 129 19.67 9.40 -6.98
CA GLU A 129 20.76 9.98 -7.77
C GLU A 129 21.97 10.35 -6.90
N GLU A 130 21.77 10.69 -5.62
CA GLU A 130 22.80 10.96 -4.64
C GLU A 130 23.50 9.70 -4.10
N LYS A 131 23.29 8.54 -4.73
CA LYS A 131 23.85 7.22 -4.40
C LYS A 131 23.41 6.64 -3.05
N ALA A 132 22.25 7.05 -2.54
CA ALA A 132 21.64 6.43 -1.37
C ALA A 132 21.23 4.97 -1.66
N ASN A 133 21.34 4.12 -0.66
CA ASN A 133 20.83 2.75 -0.80
C ASN A 133 19.30 2.71 -0.74
N ARG A 134 18.70 1.59 -1.19
CA ARG A 134 17.24 1.44 -1.30
C ARG A 134 16.48 1.72 0.02
N ARG A 135 17.08 1.39 1.16
CA ARG A 135 16.47 1.60 2.47
C ARG A 135 16.48 3.08 2.86
N GLU A 136 17.57 3.78 2.58
CA GLU A 136 17.71 5.23 2.81
C GLU A 136 16.75 6.01 1.92
N VAL A 137 16.61 5.63 0.64
CA VAL A 137 15.63 6.22 -0.28
C VAL A 137 14.21 6.07 0.26
N ALA A 138 13.82 4.87 0.70
CA ALA A 138 12.48 4.63 1.25
C ALA A 138 12.24 5.37 2.58
N ALA A 139 13.25 5.50 3.44
CA ALA A 139 13.16 6.27 4.68
C ALA A 139 12.97 7.76 4.37
N SER A 140 13.78 8.34 3.48
CA SER A 140 13.64 9.73 3.02
C SER A 140 12.29 9.99 2.35
N GLY A 141 11.80 9.05 1.54
CA GLY A 141 10.46 9.12 0.96
C GLY A 141 9.36 9.11 2.03
N SER A 142 9.52 8.33 3.10
CA SER A 142 8.58 8.32 4.23
C SER A 142 8.55 9.65 4.97
N ASP A 143 9.72 10.27 5.19
CA ASP A 143 9.82 11.59 5.83
C ASP A 143 9.16 12.67 4.97
N HIS A 144 9.43 12.67 3.65
CA HIS A 144 8.81 13.59 2.70
C HIS A 144 7.28 13.42 2.64
N LEU A 145 6.78 12.18 2.61
CA LEU A 145 5.35 11.87 2.67
C LEU A 145 4.71 12.47 3.94
N LEU A 146 5.37 12.34 5.10
CA LEU A 146 4.87 12.91 6.35
C LEU A 146 4.90 14.45 6.36
N GLU A 147 5.86 15.07 5.69
CA GLU A 147 5.88 16.53 5.51
C GLU A 147 4.69 17.01 4.68
N LEU A 148 4.43 16.39 3.54
CA LEU A 148 3.27 16.71 2.70
C LEU A 148 1.94 16.53 3.45
N ILE A 149 1.81 15.48 4.25
CA ILE A 149 0.65 15.23 5.11
C ILE A 149 0.48 16.35 6.16
N LYS A 150 1.58 16.84 6.75
CA LYS A 150 1.54 17.97 7.69
C LYS A 150 1.16 19.28 7.01
N GLU A 151 1.68 19.53 5.83
CA GLU A 151 1.30 20.70 5.00
C GLU A 151 -0.18 20.70 4.64
N ALA A 152 -0.76 19.49 4.45
CA ALA A 152 -2.20 19.30 4.26
C ALA A 152 -3.03 19.49 5.54
N GLY A 153 -2.39 19.78 6.69
CA GLY A 153 -3.05 20.14 7.95
C GLY A 153 -3.21 18.98 8.95
N PHE A 154 -2.60 17.83 8.72
CA PHE A 154 -2.66 16.69 9.65
C PHE A 154 -1.40 16.61 10.52
N SER A 155 -1.58 16.33 11.82
CA SER A 155 -0.45 16.26 12.76
C SER A 155 0.35 14.94 12.64
N SER A 156 -0.25 13.89 12.07
CA SER A 156 0.34 12.56 11.96
C SER A 156 -0.27 11.75 10.82
N TYR A 157 0.42 10.67 10.42
CA TYR A 157 -0.15 9.70 9.47
C TYR A 157 -1.43 9.06 10.01
N ALA A 158 -1.51 8.79 11.31
CA ALA A 158 -2.70 8.18 11.91
C ALA A 158 -3.94 9.10 11.81
N GLU A 159 -3.77 10.42 11.98
CA GLU A 159 -4.83 11.40 11.78
C GLU A 159 -5.24 11.47 10.30
N PHE A 160 -4.28 11.56 9.40
CA PHE A 160 -4.50 11.52 7.96
C PHE A 160 -5.23 10.23 7.54
N GLN A 161 -4.77 9.07 8.00
CA GLN A 161 -5.40 7.78 7.72
C GLN A 161 -6.86 7.75 8.12
N ASN A 162 -7.21 8.29 9.29
CA ASN A 162 -8.59 8.36 9.76
C ASN A 162 -9.45 9.29 8.90
N ALA A 163 -8.88 10.36 8.36
CA ALA A 163 -9.59 11.30 7.48
C ALA A 163 -9.85 10.72 6.08
N ILE A 164 -8.97 9.85 5.59
CA ILE A 164 -9.11 9.22 4.27
C ILE A 164 -9.82 7.87 4.29
N LEU A 165 -10.23 7.38 5.47
CA LEU A 165 -11.03 6.16 5.60
C LEU A 165 -12.29 6.25 4.71
N PRO A 166 -12.59 5.24 3.90
CA PRO A 166 -13.86 5.17 3.20
C PRO A 166 -15.00 5.05 4.21
N MET A 167 -15.87 6.06 4.24
CA MET A 167 -17.12 6.02 5.01
C MET A 167 -18.23 5.39 4.20
#